data_6ab08a5abcef12595c7a02bfb15becb8
#
_entry.id   6ab08a5abcef12595c7a02bfb15becb8
#
_cell.length_a   1.000
_cell.length_b   1.000
_cell.length_c   1.000
_cell.angle_alpha   90.00
_cell.angle_beta   90.00
_cell.angle_gamma   90.00
#
_symmetry.space_group_name_H-M   'P 1'
#
loop_
_entity.id
_entity.type
_entity.pdbx_description
1 polymer ?
#
loop_
_entity_poly.entity_id
_entity_poly.type
_entity_poly.pdbx_seq_one_letter_code
_entity_poly.pdbx_strand_id
1 'polypeptide(L)'
;RESKIHFYHIGATKFGKDINIKNNNETFFCAHLDNLREFWEYTSNKLEFKQMAELQAQQQKELRHFAVPLKFKFNKYLNNECSYQPFINFLTDGPKVAVIRCEGSNGHRELAAAFSMAQFSVTDIHINSLIETPELLDNFKGIAFPGGFSFSDTFGAARGWGSMIVYAPELFEAFKRFYKRSDTFSIGICNGCQLMVNFNLLNLGSERKSKVRLVENDSKRFESRFSLVKVPKSNSIFFRNLENLEFGIWVAHGEGKFINVSSKTNIALQYVINSE
;
A
#
# COMPACT_ATOMS: atom_id res chain seq x y z
N ARG A 1 23.50 1.33 -34.38
CA ARG A 1 24.93 1.46 -33.96
C ARG A 1 25.21 0.27 -33.07
N GLU A 2 25.97 -0.73 -33.51
CA GLU A 2 26.47 -1.83 -32.67
C GLU A 2 27.43 -1.22 -31.65
N SER A 3 27.05 -1.28 -30.38
CA SER A 3 27.92 -0.89 -29.29
C SER A 3 28.95 -1.99 -29.07
N LYS A 4 30.22 -1.69 -29.26
CA LYS A 4 31.34 -2.59 -28.94
C LYS A 4 31.46 -2.70 -27.41
N ILE A 5 30.65 -3.54 -26.81
CA ILE A 5 30.76 -3.86 -25.39
C ILE A 5 31.59 -5.12 -25.26
N HIS A 6 32.70 -5.04 -24.53
CA HIS A 6 33.50 -6.24 -24.18
C HIS A 6 32.74 -7.04 -23.11
N PHE A 7 32.53 -8.32 -23.35
CA PHE A 7 31.94 -9.24 -22.38
C PHE A 7 32.74 -10.53 -22.32
N TYR A 8 32.69 -11.16 -21.15
CA TYR A 8 33.33 -12.43 -20.89
C TYR A 8 32.30 -13.44 -20.41
N HIS A 9 32.30 -14.63 -21.01
CA HIS A 9 31.51 -15.74 -20.52
C HIS A 9 32.25 -16.36 -19.34
N ILE A 10 31.79 -16.12 -18.11
CA ILE A 10 32.44 -16.56 -16.87
C ILE A 10 31.83 -17.83 -16.27
N GLY A 11 30.69 -18.30 -16.80
CA GLY A 11 30.05 -19.49 -16.30
C GLY A 11 28.64 -19.69 -16.81
N ALA A 12 27.98 -20.71 -16.31
CA ALA A 12 26.59 -21.04 -16.58
C ALA A 12 25.83 -21.32 -15.30
N THR A 13 24.57 -20.94 -15.28
CA THR A 13 23.64 -21.29 -14.19
C THR A 13 23.19 -22.74 -14.32
N LYS A 14 23.03 -23.44 -13.20
CA LYS A 14 22.47 -24.78 -13.14
C LYS A 14 21.50 -24.92 -11.99
N PHE A 15 20.67 -25.95 -12.01
CA PHE A 15 19.82 -26.28 -10.88
C PHE A 15 20.66 -26.71 -9.68
N GLY A 16 20.25 -26.29 -8.48
CA GLY A 16 20.91 -26.60 -7.22
C GLY A 16 21.35 -25.35 -6.49
N LYS A 17 21.90 -25.54 -5.29
CA LYS A 17 22.33 -24.45 -4.40
C LYS A 17 23.86 -24.35 -4.28
N ASP A 18 24.61 -25.22 -4.96
CA ASP A 18 26.07 -25.21 -4.90
C ASP A 18 26.65 -24.26 -5.94
N ILE A 19 27.51 -23.36 -5.48
CA ILE A 19 28.30 -22.45 -6.30
C ILE A 19 29.70 -22.99 -6.39
N ASN A 20 30.16 -23.28 -7.61
CA ASN A 20 31.49 -23.78 -7.88
C ASN A 20 32.22 -22.82 -8.83
N ILE A 21 33.38 -22.31 -8.41
CA ILE A 21 34.27 -21.54 -9.25
C ILE A 21 35.50 -22.42 -9.55
N LYS A 22 35.77 -22.60 -10.82
CA LYS A 22 36.89 -23.44 -11.30
C LYS A 22 37.90 -22.59 -12.09
N ASN A 23 39.16 -22.93 -11.94
CA ASN A 23 40.25 -22.45 -12.78
C ASN A 23 40.92 -23.66 -13.43
N ASN A 24 40.93 -23.74 -14.75
CA ASN A 24 41.51 -24.86 -15.50
C ASN A 24 41.05 -26.25 -15.01
N ASN A 25 39.75 -26.42 -14.73
CA ASN A 25 39.11 -27.61 -14.18
C ASN A 25 39.37 -27.89 -12.69
N GLU A 26 40.27 -27.19 -12.05
CA GLU A 26 40.42 -27.26 -10.59
C GLU A 26 39.42 -26.40 -9.89
N THR A 27 38.80 -26.95 -8.82
CA THR A 27 37.83 -26.17 -8.04
C THR A 27 38.60 -25.20 -7.13
N PHE A 28 38.49 -23.92 -7.47
CA PHE A 28 39.04 -22.82 -6.69
C PHE A 28 38.18 -22.45 -5.50
N PHE A 29 36.87 -22.53 -5.68
CA PHE A 29 35.90 -22.18 -4.66
C PHE A 29 34.66 -23.07 -4.79
N CYS A 30 34.16 -23.54 -3.65
CA CYS A 30 32.91 -24.27 -3.57
C CYS A 30 32.18 -23.83 -2.30
N ALA A 31 30.93 -23.42 -2.43
CA ALA A 31 30.10 -23.08 -1.28
C ALA A 31 28.62 -23.30 -1.58
N HIS A 32 27.87 -23.63 -0.53
CA HIS A 32 26.43 -23.69 -0.59
C HIS A 32 25.82 -22.27 -0.52
N LEU A 33 24.84 -21.98 -1.34
CA LEU A 33 24.23 -20.67 -1.46
C LEU A 33 23.69 -20.15 -0.11
N ASP A 34 23.05 -21.01 0.68
CA ASP A 34 22.48 -20.63 1.96
C ASP A 34 23.59 -20.18 2.96
N ASN A 35 24.76 -20.82 2.94
CA ASN A 35 25.89 -20.44 3.80
C ASN A 35 26.46 -19.06 3.37
N LEU A 36 26.55 -18.82 2.07
CA LEU A 36 26.99 -17.52 1.56
C LEU A 36 26.00 -16.42 1.90
N ARG A 37 24.72 -16.74 1.83
CA ARG A 37 23.65 -15.81 2.21
C ARG A 37 23.69 -15.50 3.71
N GLU A 38 23.85 -16.50 4.57
CA GLU A 38 24.01 -16.27 6.02
C GLU A 38 25.20 -15.37 6.33
N PHE A 39 26.33 -15.60 5.66
CA PHE A 39 27.51 -14.76 5.83
C PHE A 39 27.25 -13.32 5.36
N TRP A 40 26.64 -13.15 4.20
CA TRP A 40 26.26 -11.84 3.66
C TRP A 40 25.31 -11.07 4.58
N GLU A 41 24.29 -11.73 5.11
CA GLU A 41 23.24 -11.13 5.92
C GLU A 41 23.61 -11.02 7.42
N TYR A 42 24.75 -11.55 7.84
CA TYR A 42 25.14 -11.62 9.25
C TYR A 42 25.07 -10.26 9.97
N THR A 43 25.66 -9.24 9.42
CA THR A 43 25.65 -7.89 10.02
C THR A 43 24.27 -7.29 10.04
N SER A 44 23.50 -7.42 8.95
CA SER A 44 22.13 -6.94 8.85
C SER A 44 21.22 -7.63 9.87
N ASN A 45 21.36 -8.94 10.01
CA ASN A 45 20.60 -9.69 11.02
C ASN A 45 20.90 -9.20 12.45
N LYS A 46 22.16 -8.95 12.77
CA LYS A 46 22.52 -8.39 14.09
C LYS A 46 21.92 -7.02 14.33
N LEU A 47 21.84 -6.18 13.30
CA LEU A 47 21.19 -4.87 13.40
C LEU A 47 19.69 -5.01 13.58
N GLU A 48 19.04 -5.92 12.87
CA GLU A 48 17.60 -6.17 13.00
C GLU A 48 17.21 -6.57 14.43
N PHE A 49 17.97 -7.46 15.07
CA PHE A 49 17.74 -7.82 16.48
C PHE A 49 17.86 -6.65 17.45
N LYS A 50 18.53 -5.55 17.07
CA LYS A 50 18.60 -4.32 17.86
C LYS A 50 17.50 -3.31 17.53
N GLN A 51 16.91 -3.39 16.34
CA GLN A 51 16.01 -2.37 15.81
C GLN A 51 14.53 -2.79 15.83
N MET A 52 14.23 -4.06 16.03
CA MET A 52 12.87 -4.56 16.06
C MET A 52 12.65 -5.53 17.23
N ALA A 53 11.40 -5.87 17.49
CA ALA A 53 11.06 -6.84 18.52
C ALA A 53 11.71 -8.19 18.21
N GLU A 54 12.31 -8.83 19.22
CA GLU A 54 13.15 -10.04 19.08
C GLU A 54 12.43 -11.18 18.37
N LEU A 55 11.15 -11.43 18.74
CA LEU A 55 10.35 -12.49 18.11
C LEU A 55 10.21 -12.27 16.60
N GLN A 56 9.94 -11.04 16.16
CA GLN A 56 9.80 -10.72 14.75
C GLN A 56 11.13 -10.79 13.99
N ALA A 57 12.23 -10.41 14.63
CA ALA A 57 13.58 -10.58 14.06
C ALA A 57 13.92 -12.05 13.83
N GLN A 58 13.58 -12.91 14.79
CA GLN A 58 13.77 -14.34 14.67
C GLN A 58 12.90 -14.94 13.54
N GLN A 59 11.62 -14.63 13.53
CA GLN A 59 10.69 -15.07 12.47
C GLN A 59 11.16 -14.63 11.08
N GLN A 60 11.62 -13.40 10.95
CA GLN A 60 12.12 -12.88 9.68
C GLN A 60 13.37 -13.62 9.22
N LYS A 61 14.29 -13.94 10.14
CA LYS A 61 15.48 -14.74 9.84
C LYS A 61 15.11 -16.14 9.35
N GLU A 62 14.18 -16.79 10.01
CA GLU A 62 13.72 -18.15 9.64
C GLU A 62 13.02 -18.17 8.28
N LEU A 63 12.12 -17.22 8.04
CA LEU A 63 11.35 -17.12 6.77
C LEU A 63 12.25 -16.89 5.55
N ARG A 64 13.45 -16.33 5.69
CA ARG A 64 14.38 -16.13 4.57
C ARG A 64 14.82 -17.45 3.91
N HIS A 65 14.91 -18.52 4.68
CA HIS A 65 15.25 -19.84 4.15
C HIS A 65 14.10 -20.49 3.35
N PHE A 66 12.87 -20.03 3.58
CA PHE A 66 11.64 -20.52 2.97
C PHE A 66 11.06 -19.54 1.93
N ALA A 67 11.88 -18.65 1.37
CA ALA A 67 11.40 -17.70 0.36
C ALA A 67 10.87 -18.44 -0.87
N VAL A 68 9.57 -18.69 -0.88
CA VAL A 68 8.87 -19.23 -2.04
C VAL A 68 8.52 -18.07 -2.97
N PRO A 69 8.72 -18.19 -4.29
CA PRO A 69 8.27 -17.18 -5.25
C PRO A 69 6.79 -16.88 -5.07
N LEU A 70 6.42 -15.60 -5.05
CA LEU A 70 5.02 -15.21 -4.96
C LEU A 70 4.26 -15.75 -6.18
N LYS A 71 3.17 -16.46 -5.93
CA LYS A 71 2.27 -16.94 -6.98
C LYS A 71 1.06 -16.01 -7.04
N PHE A 72 0.82 -15.43 -8.19
CA PHE A 72 -0.35 -14.58 -8.44
C PHE A 72 -1.48 -15.41 -9.03
N LYS A 73 -2.71 -15.12 -8.63
CA LYS A 73 -3.91 -15.72 -9.22
C LYS A 73 -4.72 -14.62 -9.87
N PHE A 74 -4.86 -14.69 -11.17
CA PHE A 74 -5.65 -13.77 -11.97
C PHE A 74 -7.00 -14.43 -12.32
N ASN A 75 -8.04 -13.64 -12.36
CA ASN A 75 -9.34 -14.09 -12.82
C ASN A 75 -9.56 -13.74 -14.32
N LYS A 76 -10.65 -14.26 -14.89
CA LYS A 76 -10.96 -14.08 -16.32
C LYS A 76 -11.15 -12.60 -16.75
N TYR A 77 -11.45 -11.70 -15.81
CA TYR A 77 -11.67 -10.29 -16.13
C TYR A 77 -10.36 -9.53 -16.40
N LEU A 78 -9.23 -10.02 -15.91
CA LEU A 78 -7.91 -9.45 -16.20
C LEU A 78 -7.29 -10.02 -17.48
N ASN A 79 -7.79 -11.14 -17.98
CA ASN A 79 -7.29 -11.76 -19.21
C ASN A 79 -7.85 -11.11 -20.48
N ASN A 80 -8.91 -10.31 -20.37
CA ASN A 80 -9.43 -9.52 -21.48
C ASN A 80 -8.74 -8.18 -21.48
N GLU A 81 -7.77 -8.04 -22.36
CA GLU A 81 -7.12 -6.82 -22.84
C GLU A 81 -7.40 -5.57 -21.97
N CYS A 82 -6.72 -5.48 -20.84
CA CYS A 82 -6.54 -4.21 -20.20
C CYS A 82 -5.67 -3.41 -21.19
N SER A 83 -6.29 -2.81 -22.19
CA SER A 83 -5.61 -1.89 -23.09
C SER A 83 -5.17 -0.71 -22.24
N TYR A 84 -3.96 -0.80 -21.72
CA TYR A 84 -3.30 0.32 -21.08
C TYR A 84 -3.23 1.43 -22.13
N GLN A 85 -4.12 2.40 -22.02
CA GLN A 85 -4.05 3.62 -22.81
C GLN A 85 -3.07 4.54 -22.10
N PRO A 86 -1.84 4.71 -22.61
CA PRO A 86 -0.82 5.52 -21.94
C PRO A 86 -1.10 7.03 -22.00
N PHE A 87 -2.20 7.44 -22.61
CA PHE A 87 -2.55 8.85 -22.75
C PHE A 87 -3.42 9.30 -21.58
N ILE A 88 -2.80 10.06 -20.68
CA ILE A 88 -3.51 10.81 -19.64
C ILE A 88 -4.28 11.93 -20.35
N ASN A 89 -5.58 11.77 -20.50
CA ASN A 89 -6.43 12.86 -20.94
C ASN A 89 -6.82 13.69 -19.72
N PHE A 90 -6.12 14.80 -19.48
CA PHE A 90 -6.39 15.71 -18.36
C PHE A 90 -7.72 16.49 -18.47
N LEU A 91 -8.38 16.40 -19.61
CA LEU A 91 -9.63 17.11 -19.90
C LEU A 91 -10.78 16.10 -20.03
N THR A 92 -11.07 15.37 -18.97
CA THR A 92 -12.21 14.45 -18.97
C THR A 92 -13.44 15.11 -18.34
N ASP A 93 -14.59 14.94 -18.97
CA ASP A 93 -15.90 15.24 -18.37
C ASP A 93 -16.37 14.12 -17.42
N GLY A 94 -15.43 13.30 -16.97
CA GLY A 94 -15.69 12.19 -16.05
C GLY A 94 -16.13 12.63 -14.66
N PRO A 95 -16.53 11.68 -13.81
CA PRO A 95 -16.92 11.99 -12.44
C PRO A 95 -15.78 12.70 -11.70
N LYS A 96 -16.13 13.73 -10.93
CA LYS A 96 -15.15 14.57 -10.23
C LYS A 96 -14.63 13.88 -8.97
N VAL A 97 -13.30 13.86 -8.81
CA VAL A 97 -12.59 13.34 -7.62
C VAL A 97 -11.70 14.42 -7.04
N ALA A 98 -11.82 14.64 -5.73
CA ALA A 98 -10.89 15.48 -4.97
C ALA A 98 -9.77 14.61 -4.38
N VAL A 99 -8.53 14.91 -4.73
CA VAL A 99 -7.36 14.41 -4.01
C VAL A 99 -7.04 15.39 -2.90
N ILE A 100 -7.38 15.02 -1.65
CA ILE A 100 -7.27 15.92 -0.50
C ILE A 100 -5.94 15.68 0.17
N ARG A 101 -5.13 16.73 0.32
CA ARG A 101 -3.81 16.67 0.94
C ARG A 101 -3.65 17.69 2.05
N CYS A 102 -2.66 17.49 2.89
CA CYS A 102 -2.19 18.43 3.90
C CYS A 102 -0.66 18.48 3.90
N GLU A 103 -0.08 19.20 4.82
CA GLU A 103 1.37 19.25 5.04
C GLU A 103 1.92 17.85 5.33
N GLY A 104 2.97 17.44 4.61
CA GLY A 104 3.58 16.13 4.72
C GLY A 104 2.91 15.03 3.88
N SER A 105 1.84 15.33 3.14
CA SER A 105 1.27 14.40 2.15
C SER A 105 2.24 14.13 1.02
N ASN A 106 2.32 12.88 0.60
CA ASN A 106 3.12 12.43 -0.53
C ASN A 106 2.31 11.44 -1.39
N GLY A 107 2.64 11.35 -2.68
CA GLY A 107 1.91 10.47 -3.60
C GLY A 107 0.58 11.04 -4.10
N HIS A 108 0.26 12.32 -3.83
CA HIS A 108 -0.96 12.97 -4.33
C HIS A 108 -0.95 13.09 -5.87
N ARG A 109 0.22 13.31 -6.48
CA ARG A 109 0.37 13.38 -7.94
C ARG A 109 0.14 12.03 -8.60
N GLU A 110 0.70 10.98 -8.06
CA GLU A 110 0.54 9.60 -8.51
C GLU A 110 -0.91 9.14 -8.36
N LEU A 111 -1.54 9.49 -7.25
CA LEU A 111 -2.95 9.20 -7.01
C LEU A 111 -3.86 9.97 -8.00
N ALA A 112 -3.56 11.25 -8.24
CA ALA A 112 -4.26 12.05 -9.24
C ALA A 112 -4.08 11.47 -10.65
N ALA A 113 -2.85 11.07 -11.01
CA ALA A 113 -2.58 10.44 -12.29
C ALA A 113 -3.36 9.12 -12.46
N ALA A 114 -3.42 8.28 -11.42
CA ALA A 114 -4.17 7.03 -11.46
C ALA A 114 -5.67 7.27 -11.71
N PHE A 115 -6.27 8.25 -11.06
CA PHE A 115 -7.67 8.62 -11.32
C PHE A 115 -7.87 9.21 -12.71
N SER A 116 -6.94 10.06 -13.17
CA SER A 116 -7.00 10.63 -14.54
C SER A 116 -6.89 9.52 -15.61
N MET A 117 -6.03 8.52 -15.40
CA MET A 117 -5.93 7.34 -16.27
C MET A 117 -7.22 6.52 -16.28
N ALA A 118 -7.95 6.51 -15.17
CA ALA A 118 -9.27 5.89 -15.04
C ALA A 118 -10.41 6.81 -15.53
N GLN A 119 -10.09 7.92 -16.22
CA GLN A 119 -10.99 8.88 -16.83
C GLN A 119 -11.87 9.65 -15.85
N PHE A 120 -11.37 9.89 -14.63
CA PHE A 120 -11.98 10.83 -13.70
C PHE A 120 -11.47 12.26 -13.94
N SER A 121 -12.31 13.25 -13.67
CA SER A 121 -11.90 14.65 -13.56
C SER A 121 -11.34 14.89 -12.17
N VAL A 122 -10.03 15.16 -12.06
CA VAL A 122 -9.34 15.20 -10.77
C VAL A 122 -8.99 16.63 -10.37
N THR A 123 -9.23 16.95 -9.10
CA THR A 123 -8.82 18.23 -8.48
C THR A 123 -7.95 17.95 -7.26
N ASP A 124 -6.74 18.52 -7.22
CA ASP A 124 -5.88 18.53 -6.04
C ASP A 124 -6.33 19.65 -5.10
N ILE A 125 -6.70 19.31 -3.87
CA ILE A 125 -7.23 20.25 -2.88
C ILE A 125 -6.43 20.16 -1.59
N HIS A 126 -5.90 21.28 -1.14
CA HIS A 126 -5.32 21.36 0.20
C HIS A 126 -6.42 21.44 1.27
N ILE A 127 -6.20 20.80 2.41
CA ILE A 127 -7.20 20.75 3.49
C ILE A 127 -7.63 22.14 3.97
N ASN A 128 -6.72 23.14 3.95
CA ASN A 128 -7.04 24.50 4.33
C ASN A 128 -8.12 25.12 3.43
N SER A 129 -8.08 24.85 2.13
CA SER A 129 -9.13 25.33 1.20
C SER A 129 -10.49 24.74 1.51
N LEU A 130 -10.53 23.49 2.03
CA LEU A 130 -11.77 22.88 2.50
C LEU A 130 -12.21 23.43 3.86
N ILE A 131 -11.30 23.85 4.72
CA ILE A 131 -11.64 24.55 5.96
C ILE A 131 -12.26 25.91 5.66
N GLU A 132 -11.71 26.64 4.68
CA GLU A 132 -12.22 27.94 4.23
C GLU A 132 -13.53 27.83 3.45
N THR A 133 -13.70 26.77 2.66
CA THR A 133 -14.87 26.57 1.78
C THR A 133 -15.31 25.10 1.79
N PRO A 134 -15.98 24.64 2.87
CA PRO A 134 -16.37 23.24 3.04
C PRO A 134 -17.33 22.72 1.96
N GLU A 135 -18.12 23.62 1.35
CA GLU A 135 -19.10 23.32 0.30
C GLU A 135 -18.45 22.77 -0.98
N LEU A 136 -17.15 22.98 -1.17
CA LEU A 136 -16.43 22.40 -2.30
C LEU A 136 -16.58 20.89 -2.38
N LEU A 137 -16.74 20.20 -1.24
CA LEU A 137 -16.95 18.75 -1.19
C LEU A 137 -18.22 18.30 -1.89
N ASP A 138 -19.24 19.13 -1.95
CA ASP A 138 -20.53 18.80 -2.55
C ASP A 138 -20.42 18.61 -4.09
N ASN A 139 -19.37 19.15 -4.70
CA ASN A 139 -19.10 19.04 -6.14
C ASN A 139 -18.47 17.71 -6.56
N PHE A 140 -18.01 16.89 -5.62
CA PHE A 140 -17.26 15.68 -5.93
C PHE A 140 -18.09 14.41 -5.75
N LYS A 141 -17.79 13.41 -6.60
CA LYS A 141 -18.29 12.04 -6.48
C LYS A 141 -17.34 11.17 -5.68
N GLY A 142 -16.06 11.49 -5.71
CA GLY A 142 -15.03 10.78 -5.00
C GLY A 142 -14.12 11.70 -4.20
N ILE A 143 -13.62 11.19 -3.07
CA ILE A 143 -12.53 11.79 -2.32
C ILE A 143 -11.42 10.76 -2.15
N ALA A 144 -10.18 11.20 -2.29
CA ALA A 144 -9.00 10.37 -2.18
C ALA A 144 -7.99 11.03 -1.24
N PHE A 145 -7.54 10.27 -0.25
CA PHE A 145 -6.53 10.70 0.70
C PHE A 145 -5.20 10.01 0.36
N PRO A 146 -4.17 10.75 -0.06
CA PRO A 146 -2.87 10.21 -0.42
C PRO A 146 -2.10 9.70 0.80
N GLY A 147 -1.01 9.00 0.54
CA GLY A 147 -0.02 8.63 1.52
C GLY A 147 0.86 9.81 1.94
N GLY A 148 1.85 9.50 2.77
CA GLY A 148 2.82 10.45 3.28
C GLY A 148 2.96 10.34 4.80
N PHE A 149 3.39 11.43 5.39
CA PHE A 149 3.61 11.60 6.83
C PHE A 149 3.03 12.96 7.25
N SER A 150 1.70 13.02 7.34
CA SER A 150 1.00 14.26 7.66
C SER A 150 1.47 14.82 9.00
N PHE A 151 1.91 16.09 9.00
CA PHE A 151 2.50 16.77 10.18
C PHE A 151 3.62 15.96 10.82
N SER A 152 4.45 15.27 10.00
CA SER A 152 5.56 14.38 10.41
C SER A 152 5.12 13.27 11.38
N ASP A 153 3.86 12.88 11.37
CA ASP A 153 3.24 11.92 12.30
C ASP A 153 3.54 12.20 13.80
N THR A 154 3.74 13.47 14.16
CA THR A 154 4.24 13.90 15.48
C THR A 154 3.39 13.34 16.64
N PHE A 155 2.09 13.23 16.47
CA PHE A 155 1.15 12.67 17.47
C PHE A 155 0.70 11.27 17.14
N GLY A 156 1.36 10.61 16.19
CA GLY A 156 0.95 9.33 15.57
C GLY A 156 0.37 9.53 14.18
N ALA A 157 0.34 8.44 13.42
CA ALA A 157 0.02 8.47 12.00
C ALA A 157 -1.36 9.08 11.71
N ALA A 158 -1.36 10.11 10.86
CA ALA A 158 -2.51 10.88 10.40
C ALA A 158 -3.30 11.63 11.50
N ARG A 159 -2.81 11.68 12.74
CA ARG A 159 -3.57 12.31 13.84
C ARG A 159 -3.69 13.81 13.70
N GLY A 160 -2.62 14.50 13.30
CA GLY A 160 -2.67 15.94 13.00
C GLY A 160 -3.71 16.25 11.93
N TRP A 161 -3.66 15.51 10.83
CA TRP A 161 -4.60 15.67 9.71
C TRP A 161 -6.05 15.43 10.12
N GLY A 162 -6.32 14.34 10.82
CA GLY A 162 -7.66 14.03 11.31
C GLY A 162 -8.19 15.08 12.28
N SER A 163 -7.31 15.64 13.12
CA SER A 163 -7.67 16.73 14.04
C SER A 163 -8.12 17.98 13.28
N MET A 164 -7.48 18.33 12.16
CA MET A 164 -7.94 19.46 11.33
C MET A 164 -9.37 19.27 10.81
N ILE A 165 -9.75 18.04 10.50
CA ILE A 165 -11.12 17.74 10.05
C ILE A 165 -12.11 17.79 11.21
N VAL A 166 -11.77 17.13 12.33
CA VAL A 166 -12.72 16.95 13.46
C VAL A 166 -12.94 18.25 14.23
N TYR A 167 -11.90 19.09 14.34
CA TYR A 167 -12.00 20.36 15.07
C TYR A 167 -12.36 21.57 14.18
N ALA A 168 -12.68 21.35 12.90
CA ALA A 168 -13.30 22.32 12.02
C ALA A 168 -14.80 21.95 11.82
N PRO A 169 -15.74 22.51 12.61
CA PRO A 169 -17.11 22.02 12.65
C PRO A 169 -17.83 22.02 11.31
N GLU A 170 -17.67 23.07 10.54
CA GLU A 170 -18.30 23.21 9.21
C GLU A 170 -17.76 22.20 8.21
N LEU A 171 -16.43 21.99 8.20
CA LEU A 171 -15.78 20.96 7.41
C LEU A 171 -16.24 19.56 7.83
N PHE A 172 -16.31 19.30 9.13
CA PHE A 172 -16.78 18.01 9.64
C PHE A 172 -18.21 17.68 9.21
N GLU A 173 -19.10 18.68 9.25
CA GLU A 173 -20.48 18.53 8.74
C GLU A 173 -20.51 18.32 7.20
N ALA A 174 -19.61 18.96 6.46
CA ALA A 174 -19.46 18.72 5.03
C ALA A 174 -19.03 17.27 4.72
N PHE A 175 -18.07 16.72 5.47
CA PHE A 175 -17.72 15.30 5.35
C PHE A 175 -18.91 14.39 5.71
N LYS A 176 -19.68 14.70 6.74
CA LYS A 176 -20.88 13.93 7.06
C LYS A 176 -21.91 13.96 5.92
N ARG A 177 -22.15 15.12 5.31
CA ARG A 177 -23.02 15.22 4.13
C ARG A 177 -22.49 14.37 2.98
N PHE A 178 -21.18 14.46 2.69
CA PHE A 178 -20.55 13.67 1.64
C PHE A 178 -20.77 12.16 1.84
N TYR A 179 -20.51 11.64 3.04
CA TYR A 179 -20.66 10.21 3.33
C TYR A 179 -22.12 9.74 3.47
N LYS A 180 -23.08 10.63 3.63
CA LYS A 180 -24.51 10.30 3.58
C LYS A 180 -25.04 10.10 2.17
N ARG A 181 -24.38 10.66 1.17
CA ARG A 181 -24.77 10.52 -0.24
C ARG A 181 -24.49 9.10 -0.73
N SER A 182 -25.46 8.51 -1.45
CA SER A 182 -25.34 7.16 -2.03
C SER A 182 -24.51 7.09 -3.32
N ASP A 183 -24.19 8.26 -3.89
CA ASP A 183 -23.50 8.43 -5.18
C ASP A 183 -22.04 8.82 -5.02
N THR A 184 -21.46 8.61 -3.84
CA THR A 184 -20.07 8.97 -3.52
C THR A 184 -19.24 7.76 -3.13
N PHE A 185 -17.93 7.91 -3.26
CA PHE A 185 -16.95 6.95 -2.80
C PHE A 185 -15.72 7.64 -2.18
N SER A 186 -14.94 6.87 -1.44
CA SER A 186 -13.67 7.35 -0.89
C SER A 186 -12.60 6.27 -0.88
N ILE A 187 -11.34 6.71 -0.96
CA ILE A 187 -10.18 5.85 -0.83
C ILE A 187 -9.09 6.53 -0.01
N GLY A 188 -8.39 5.77 0.79
CA GLY A 188 -7.20 6.23 1.53
C GLY A 188 -6.03 5.30 1.29
N ILE A 189 -4.88 5.87 0.95
CA ILE A 189 -3.64 5.14 0.73
C ILE A 189 -2.67 5.44 1.87
N CYS A 190 -2.11 4.41 2.51
CA CYS A 190 -1.11 4.52 3.58
C CYS A 190 -1.58 5.50 4.67
N ASN A 191 -0.99 6.70 4.78
CA ASN A 191 -1.39 7.73 5.74
C ASN A 191 -2.87 8.16 5.58
N GLY A 192 -3.38 8.20 4.36
CA GLY A 192 -4.81 8.41 4.09
C GLY A 192 -5.69 7.26 4.61
N CYS A 193 -5.24 6.01 4.55
CA CYS A 193 -5.93 4.87 5.16
C CYS A 193 -5.95 5.01 6.69
N GLN A 194 -4.83 5.36 7.30
CA GLN A 194 -4.74 5.63 8.74
C GLN A 194 -5.69 6.74 9.17
N LEU A 195 -5.79 7.82 8.39
CA LEU A 195 -6.78 8.89 8.59
C LEU A 195 -8.20 8.34 8.61
N MET A 196 -8.59 7.64 7.56
CA MET A 196 -9.96 7.14 7.40
C MET A 196 -10.38 6.18 8.50
N VAL A 197 -9.47 5.30 8.92
CA VAL A 197 -9.72 4.29 9.96
C VAL A 197 -9.73 4.94 11.34
N ASN A 198 -8.71 5.70 11.70
CA ASN A 198 -8.53 6.22 13.07
C ASN A 198 -9.54 7.31 13.41
N PHE A 199 -10.02 8.06 12.43
CA PHE A 199 -11.06 9.08 12.61
C PHE A 199 -12.46 8.60 12.20
N ASN A 200 -12.59 7.31 11.87
CA ASN A 200 -13.88 6.68 11.55
C ASN A 200 -14.63 7.39 10.41
N LEU A 201 -13.91 7.95 9.44
CA LEU A 201 -14.50 8.75 8.36
C LEU A 201 -15.51 7.95 7.54
N LEU A 202 -15.24 6.66 7.28
CA LEU A 202 -16.12 5.77 6.52
C LEU A 202 -17.52 5.60 7.14
N ASN A 203 -17.68 5.95 8.41
CA ASN A 203 -18.94 5.78 9.12
C ASN A 203 -19.59 7.12 9.49
N LEU A 204 -19.08 8.25 9.02
CA LEU A 204 -19.63 9.58 9.36
C LEU A 204 -21.08 9.76 8.91
N GLY A 205 -21.49 9.06 7.85
CA GLY A 205 -22.87 9.07 7.34
C GLY A 205 -23.83 8.11 8.07
N SER A 206 -23.35 7.33 9.07
CA SER A 206 -24.14 6.30 9.74
C SER A 206 -24.05 6.43 11.26
N GLU A 207 -25.01 5.81 11.97
CA GLU A 207 -24.98 5.71 13.42
C GLU A 207 -23.95 4.69 13.94
N ARG A 208 -23.35 3.91 13.05
CA ARG A 208 -22.38 2.88 13.40
C ARG A 208 -21.03 3.51 13.73
N LYS A 209 -20.56 3.28 14.95
CA LYS A 209 -19.18 3.62 15.35
C LYS A 209 -18.30 2.38 15.23
N SER A 210 -17.33 2.41 14.31
CA SER A 210 -16.32 1.38 14.24
C SER A 210 -15.32 1.55 15.39
N LYS A 211 -14.93 0.43 16.01
CA LYS A 211 -13.83 0.38 16.98
C LYS A 211 -12.49 0.01 16.34
N VAL A 212 -12.49 -0.27 15.04
CA VAL A 212 -11.28 -0.60 14.30
C VAL A 212 -10.28 0.55 14.37
N ARG A 213 -9.04 0.24 14.62
CA ARG A 213 -7.94 1.20 14.64
C ARG A 213 -6.72 0.61 13.94
N LEU A 214 -5.87 1.49 13.42
CA LEU A 214 -4.52 1.18 13.01
C LEU A 214 -3.56 1.61 14.11
N VAL A 215 -2.67 0.69 14.50
CA VAL A 215 -1.69 0.89 15.55
C VAL A 215 -0.31 0.46 15.06
N GLU A 216 0.70 0.70 15.89
CA GLU A 216 2.08 0.34 15.60
C GLU A 216 2.24 -1.13 15.20
N ASN A 217 3.11 -1.38 14.23
CA ASN A 217 3.47 -2.73 13.79
C ASN A 217 4.03 -3.58 14.93
N ASP A 218 3.80 -4.88 14.90
CA ASP A 218 4.36 -5.81 15.89
C ASP A 218 5.88 -5.82 15.90
N SER A 219 6.52 -5.51 14.77
CA SER A 219 7.97 -5.40 14.64
C SER A 219 8.56 -4.16 15.34
N LYS A 220 7.72 -3.22 15.78
CA LYS A 220 8.13 -1.95 16.40
C LYS A 220 8.96 -1.06 15.48
N ARG A 221 8.84 -1.26 14.17
CA ARG A 221 9.52 -0.44 13.17
C ARG A 221 8.66 -0.20 11.93
N PHE A 222 9.13 0.70 11.07
CA PHE A 222 8.59 0.89 9.74
C PHE A 222 8.86 -0.35 8.88
N GLU A 223 7.80 -0.94 8.32
CA GLU A 223 7.89 -2.06 7.40
C GLU A 223 7.79 -1.56 5.96
N SER A 224 8.73 -2.01 5.13
CA SER A 224 8.75 -1.75 3.69
C SER A 224 8.98 -3.06 2.96
N ARG A 225 7.92 -3.63 2.38
CA ARG A 225 8.00 -4.93 1.71
C ARG A 225 6.90 -5.15 0.68
N PHE A 226 7.18 -6.02 -0.27
CA PHE A 226 6.19 -6.51 -1.21
C PHE A 226 5.44 -7.70 -0.59
N SER A 227 4.11 -7.60 -0.52
CA SER A 227 3.26 -8.57 0.17
C SER A 227 2.13 -9.04 -0.74
N LEU A 228 1.73 -10.31 -0.57
CA LEU A 228 0.60 -10.88 -1.30
C LEU A 228 -0.71 -10.54 -0.59
N VAL A 229 -1.70 -10.16 -1.36
CA VAL A 229 -3.08 -9.94 -0.90
C VAL A 229 -4.07 -10.70 -1.75
N LYS A 230 -5.18 -11.06 -1.14
CA LYS A 230 -6.35 -11.65 -1.79
C LYS A 230 -7.53 -10.70 -1.70
N VAL A 231 -8.36 -10.69 -2.73
CA VAL A 231 -9.66 -10.01 -2.75
C VAL A 231 -10.74 -10.96 -2.24
N PRO A 232 -11.24 -10.80 -1.01
CA PRO A 232 -12.40 -11.54 -0.54
C PRO A 232 -13.69 -10.97 -1.15
N LYS A 233 -14.78 -11.71 -1.03
CA LYS A 233 -16.11 -11.16 -1.37
C LYS A 233 -16.43 -9.99 -0.46
N SER A 234 -16.68 -8.81 -1.04
CA SER A 234 -16.92 -7.58 -0.29
C SER A 234 -17.87 -6.64 -1.04
N ASN A 235 -18.29 -5.57 -0.36
CA ASN A 235 -19.11 -4.51 -0.96
C ASN A 235 -18.25 -3.38 -1.58
N SER A 236 -16.93 -3.57 -1.65
CA SER A 236 -16.04 -2.56 -2.22
C SER A 236 -16.30 -2.38 -3.70
N ILE A 237 -16.55 -1.16 -4.12
CA ILE A 237 -16.72 -0.82 -5.55
C ILE A 237 -15.40 -0.97 -6.32
N PHE A 238 -14.25 -0.77 -5.66
CA PHE A 238 -12.92 -0.89 -6.27
C PHE A 238 -12.56 -2.33 -6.64
N PHE A 239 -13.15 -3.33 -5.97
CA PHE A 239 -12.83 -4.74 -6.16
C PHE A 239 -14.03 -5.55 -6.66
N ARG A 240 -15.06 -4.89 -7.20
CA ARG A 240 -16.20 -5.57 -7.81
C ARG A 240 -15.75 -6.44 -8.97
N ASN A 241 -16.20 -7.70 -9.00
CA ASN A 241 -15.83 -8.72 -9.98
C ASN A 241 -14.36 -9.17 -9.94
N LEU A 242 -13.61 -8.82 -8.89
CA LEU A 242 -12.22 -9.23 -8.70
C LEU A 242 -12.06 -10.24 -7.56
N GLU A 243 -13.15 -10.85 -7.09
CA GLU A 243 -13.11 -11.84 -6.02
C GLU A 243 -12.16 -12.99 -6.37
N ASN A 244 -11.42 -13.45 -5.36
CA ASN A 244 -10.38 -14.47 -5.43
C ASN A 244 -9.13 -14.11 -6.24
N LEU A 245 -9.03 -12.86 -6.72
CA LEU A 245 -7.76 -12.35 -7.24
C LEU A 245 -6.71 -12.34 -6.13
N GLU A 246 -5.50 -12.80 -6.45
CA GLU A 246 -4.32 -12.70 -5.57
C GLU A 246 -3.23 -11.95 -6.31
N PHE A 247 -2.78 -10.84 -5.75
CA PHE A 247 -1.77 -9.98 -6.35
C PHE A 247 -0.85 -9.35 -5.30
N GLY A 248 0.29 -8.85 -5.75
CA GLY A 248 1.25 -8.21 -4.87
C GLY A 248 0.98 -6.74 -4.68
N ILE A 249 1.20 -6.25 -3.47
CA ILE A 249 1.20 -4.83 -3.14
C ILE A 249 2.46 -4.46 -2.36
N TRP A 250 2.88 -3.21 -2.49
CA TRP A 250 3.91 -2.64 -1.64
C TRP A 250 3.30 -2.18 -0.33
N VAL A 251 3.86 -2.67 0.77
CA VAL A 251 3.57 -2.23 2.14
C VAL A 251 4.66 -1.26 2.56
N ALA A 252 4.27 -0.10 3.11
CA ALA A 252 5.19 0.92 3.61
C ALA A 252 4.51 1.68 4.74
N HIS A 253 4.69 1.26 6.00
CA HIS A 253 4.07 1.88 7.16
C HIS A 253 4.74 1.49 8.48
N GLY A 254 4.68 2.39 9.49
CA GLY A 254 5.02 2.11 10.89
C GLY A 254 3.80 1.70 11.73
N GLU A 255 2.62 2.24 11.38
CA GLU A 255 1.34 1.96 12.05
C GLU A 255 0.37 1.30 11.05
N GLY A 256 0.52 0.00 10.81
CA GLY A 256 -0.29 -0.74 9.83
C GLY A 256 -1.02 -1.95 10.40
N LYS A 257 -0.94 -2.19 11.71
CA LYS A 257 -1.65 -3.27 12.39
C LYS A 257 -3.09 -2.89 12.70
N PHE A 258 -4.04 -3.59 12.09
CA PHE A 258 -5.45 -3.44 12.42
C PHE A 258 -5.78 -4.13 13.74
N ILE A 259 -6.47 -3.43 14.63
CA ILE A 259 -7.02 -3.99 15.87
C ILE A 259 -8.54 -3.80 15.91
N ASN A 260 -9.23 -4.58 16.78
CA ASN A 260 -10.67 -4.58 16.94
C ASN A 260 -11.47 -4.91 15.67
N VAL A 261 -10.86 -5.65 14.75
CA VAL A 261 -11.55 -6.20 13.58
C VAL A 261 -12.52 -7.28 14.03
N SER A 262 -13.73 -7.26 13.53
CA SER A 262 -14.78 -8.23 13.86
C SER A 262 -15.33 -8.89 12.60
N SER A 263 -16.10 -9.96 12.75
CA SER A 263 -16.80 -10.63 11.63
C SER A 263 -17.79 -9.71 10.87
N LYS A 264 -18.16 -8.57 11.47
CA LYS A 264 -19.02 -7.56 10.83
C LYS A 264 -18.23 -6.50 10.06
N THR A 265 -16.89 -6.52 10.15
CA THR A 265 -16.03 -5.59 9.42
C THR A 265 -16.00 -6.01 7.95
N ASN A 266 -16.31 -5.08 7.06
CA ASN A 266 -16.21 -5.33 5.62
C ASN A 266 -14.74 -5.26 5.19
N ILE A 267 -14.20 -6.41 4.76
CA ILE A 267 -12.80 -6.55 4.36
C ILE A 267 -12.75 -6.58 2.84
N ALA A 268 -12.04 -5.62 2.25
CA ALA A 268 -11.89 -5.50 0.81
C ALA A 268 -10.60 -6.15 0.29
N LEU A 269 -9.54 -6.16 1.11
CA LEU A 269 -8.26 -6.84 0.84
C LEU A 269 -7.79 -7.55 2.11
N GLN A 270 -7.18 -8.69 1.93
CA GLN A 270 -6.64 -9.50 3.03
C GLN A 270 -5.22 -9.96 2.68
N TYR A 271 -4.27 -9.76 3.58
CA TYR A 271 -2.95 -10.36 3.45
C TYR A 271 -3.05 -11.88 3.50
N VAL A 272 -2.31 -12.53 2.64
CA VAL A 272 -2.25 -14.00 2.57
C VAL A 272 -0.80 -14.47 2.60
N ILE A 273 -0.59 -15.62 3.23
CA ILE A 273 0.68 -16.33 3.13
C ILE A 273 0.61 -17.15 1.84
N ASN A 274 1.72 -17.16 1.10
CA ASN A 274 1.81 -18.01 -0.08
C ASN A 274 1.68 -19.47 0.37
N SER A 275 0.47 -20.03 0.23
CA SER A 275 0.27 -21.46 0.44
C SER A 275 0.67 -22.20 -0.84
N GLU A 276 1.47 -23.23 -0.67
CA GLU A 276 1.84 -24.16 -1.76
C GLU A 276 0.63 -24.68 -2.54
#